data_0cd853822b59e054815169b5e365c875
#
_entry.id   0cd853822b59e054815169b5e365c875
#
_cell.length_a   1.000
_cell.length_b   1.000
_cell.length_c   1.000
_cell.angle_alpha   90.00
_cell.angle_beta   90.00
_cell.angle_gamma   90.00
#
_symmetry.space_group_name_H-M   'P 1'
#
loop_
_entity.id
_entity.type
_entity.pdbx_description
1 polymer ?
#
loop_
_entity_poly.entity_id
_entity_poly.type
_entity_poly.pdbx_seq_one_letter_code
_entity_poly.pdbx_strand_id
1 'polypeptide(L)'
;MRILVLLLLLAPIGLAFSQAKNTEHTYKLNDPTQRPEAQLEQVAWLAGSWEGTAFGKRFEEVWNPPSAGSMVGLFKLFDPVKGVDFYEIMLIVEQESSLSLLVKHFTADFVSWENKEDHINFKLVAIEDDAIHFSGLSFYRISDDEMHAYLAMRMKDQSLKEEQLIFKRSP
;
A
#
# COMPACT_ATOMS: atom_id res chain seq x y z
N MET A 1 1.52 57.55 -22.63
CA MET A 1 2.05 56.99 -21.41
C MET A 1 1.50 55.56 -21.29
N ARG A 2 2.28 54.53 -21.67
CA ARG A 2 1.82 53.12 -21.63
C ARG A 2 2.29 52.53 -20.28
N ILE A 3 1.32 52.16 -19.45
CA ILE A 3 1.61 51.49 -18.16
C ILE A 3 1.81 50.01 -18.47
N LEU A 4 3.03 49.51 -18.25
CA LEU A 4 3.38 48.09 -18.34
C LEU A 4 2.99 47.44 -17.02
N VAL A 5 1.92 46.64 -17.01
CA VAL A 5 1.57 45.82 -15.82
C VAL A 5 2.38 44.56 -15.86
N LEU A 6 3.34 44.47 -14.97
CA LEU A 6 4.15 43.27 -14.77
C LEU A 6 3.36 42.27 -13.88
N LEU A 7 2.79 41.23 -14.52
CA LEU A 7 2.17 40.11 -13.78
C LEU A 7 3.29 39.24 -13.22
N LEU A 8 3.55 39.31 -11.91
CA LEU A 8 4.36 38.34 -11.18
C LEU A 8 3.55 37.04 -11.05
N LEU A 9 3.91 36.03 -11.82
CA LEU A 9 3.50 34.65 -11.60
C LEU A 9 4.21 34.11 -10.37
N LEU A 10 3.53 34.09 -9.21
CA LEU A 10 3.96 33.34 -8.03
C LEU A 10 3.71 31.85 -8.33
N ALA A 11 4.79 31.13 -8.67
CA ALA A 11 4.73 29.67 -8.69
C ALA A 11 4.54 29.16 -7.23
N PRO A 12 3.62 28.24 -6.99
CA PRO A 12 3.48 27.63 -5.65
C PRO A 12 4.78 26.90 -5.32
N ILE A 13 5.48 27.34 -4.29
CA ILE A 13 6.61 26.61 -3.69
C ILE A 13 5.97 25.41 -2.97
N GLY A 14 5.89 24.28 -3.65
CA GLY A 14 5.54 23.00 -3.01
C GLY A 14 6.64 22.70 -1.99
N LEU A 15 6.30 22.74 -0.71
CA LEU A 15 7.16 22.20 0.34
C LEU A 15 7.27 20.68 0.11
N ALA A 16 8.37 20.26 -0.47
CA ALA A 16 8.71 18.84 -0.55
C ALA A 16 8.98 18.37 0.89
N PHE A 17 7.97 17.78 1.53
CA PHE A 17 8.16 17.07 2.79
C PHE A 17 9.04 15.85 2.49
N SER A 18 10.29 15.86 2.94
CA SER A 18 11.16 14.70 2.90
C SER A 18 10.57 13.64 3.83
N GLN A 19 9.92 12.65 3.25
CA GLN A 19 9.40 11.50 3.98
C GLN A 19 10.58 10.67 4.50
N ALA A 20 10.55 10.30 5.79
CA ALA A 20 11.60 9.48 6.36
C ALA A 20 11.49 8.05 5.81
N LYS A 21 12.58 7.53 5.24
CA LYS A 21 12.64 6.13 4.83
C LYS A 21 12.65 5.21 6.05
N ASN A 22 11.95 4.09 5.93
CA ASN A 22 11.95 3.00 6.89
C ASN A 22 12.96 1.92 6.49
N THR A 23 12.97 1.59 5.18
CA THR A 23 13.92 0.71 4.49
C THR A 23 14.25 1.32 3.13
N GLU A 24 14.88 0.58 2.21
CA GLU A 24 15.25 1.10 0.90
C GLU A 24 14.04 1.59 0.08
N HIS A 25 12.92 0.84 0.11
CA HIS A 25 11.73 1.13 -0.70
C HIS A 25 10.50 1.48 0.14
N THR A 26 10.57 1.45 1.48
CA THR A 26 9.43 1.81 2.33
C THR A 26 9.67 3.09 3.11
N TYR A 27 8.57 3.73 3.48
CA TYR A 27 8.55 5.00 4.19
C TYR A 27 7.88 4.86 5.55
N LYS A 28 8.15 5.83 6.43
CA LYS A 28 7.56 5.91 7.77
C LYS A 28 6.76 7.20 7.89
N LEU A 29 5.54 7.08 8.37
CA LEU A 29 4.75 8.23 8.78
C LEU A 29 5.23 8.70 10.16
N ASN A 30 5.92 9.83 10.22
CA ASN A 30 6.47 10.38 11.46
C ASN A 30 5.40 11.07 12.31
N ASP A 31 4.46 11.75 11.65
CA ASP A 31 3.35 12.46 12.29
C ASP A 31 2.02 11.97 11.70
N PRO A 32 1.22 11.22 12.47
CA PRO A 32 -0.08 10.71 11.99
C PRO A 32 -1.11 11.80 11.63
N THR A 33 -0.88 13.06 12.03
CA THR A 33 -1.75 14.19 11.68
C THR A 33 -1.39 14.83 10.33
N GLN A 34 -0.22 14.53 9.78
CA GLN A 34 0.30 15.08 8.52
C GLN A 34 0.20 14.04 7.40
N ARG A 35 -1.01 13.58 7.11
CA ARG A 35 -1.28 12.64 6.02
C ARG A 35 -1.64 13.43 4.75
N PRO A 36 -1.20 13.00 3.54
CA PRO A 36 -1.64 13.62 2.30
C PRO A 36 -3.13 13.40 2.09
N GLU A 37 -3.82 14.40 1.53
CA GLU A 37 -5.16 14.18 1.00
C GLU A 37 -5.09 13.21 -0.18
N ALA A 38 -5.98 12.23 -0.20
CA ALA A 38 -6.01 11.20 -1.25
C ALA A 38 -7.40 10.56 -1.37
N GLN A 39 -7.71 10.08 -2.58
CA GLN A 39 -8.95 9.41 -2.94
C GLN A 39 -8.65 8.02 -3.53
N LEU A 40 -9.62 7.12 -3.45
CA LEU A 40 -9.48 5.73 -3.93
C LEU A 40 -9.19 5.62 -5.41
N GLU A 41 -9.62 6.58 -6.21
CA GLU A 41 -9.37 6.62 -7.66
C GLU A 41 -7.87 6.65 -7.99
N GLN A 42 -7.05 7.26 -7.13
CA GLN A 42 -5.59 7.33 -7.31
C GLN A 42 -4.90 5.97 -7.15
N VAL A 43 -5.56 5.02 -6.47
CA VAL A 43 -5.06 3.67 -6.20
C VAL A 43 -5.85 2.59 -6.93
N ALA A 44 -6.83 2.98 -7.78
CA ALA A 44 -7.72 2.08 -8.50
C ALA A 44 -7.00 1.12 -9.45
N TRP A 45 -5.76 1.41 -9.84
CA TRP A 45 -4.93 0.54 -10.67
C TRP A 45 -4.54 -0.78 -9.98
N LEU A 46 -4.66 -0.88 -8.64
CA LEU A 46 -4.52 -2.13 -7.90
C LEU A 46 -5.61 -3.14 -8.24
N ALA A 47 -6.80 -2.69 -8.70
CA ALA A 47 -7.94 -3.58 -8.97
C ALA A 47 -7.60 -4.64 -10.01
N GLY A 48 -8.06 -5.87 -9.75
CA GLY A 48 -7.86 -7.04 -10.60
C GLY A 48 -7.28 -8.22 -9.84
N SER A 49 -6.91 -9.26 -10.59
CA SER A 49 -6.32 -10.49 -10.06
C SER A 49 -4.82 -10.49 -10.30
N TRP A 50 -4.08 -10.88 -9.29
CA TRP A 50 -2.63 -10.89 -9.27
C TRP A 50 -2.11 -12.22 -8.73
N GLU A 51 -0.98 -12.67 -9.24
CA GLU A 51 -0.23 -13.79 -8.69
C GLU A 51 1.26 -13.44 -8.60
N GLY A 52 1.98 -14.17 -7.77
CA GLY A 52 3.40 -13.90 -7.63
C GLY A 52 4.11 -14.75 -6.60
N THR A 53 5.27 -14.22 -6.15
CA THR A 53 6.11 -14.88 -5.15
C THR A 53 6.46 -13.92 -4.03
N ALA A 54 6.41 -14.44 -2.80
CA ALA A 54 6.83 -13.76 -1.58
C ALA A 54 7.30 -14.80 -0.56
N PHE A 55 8.28 -14.50 0.28
CA PHE A 55 8.78 -15.41 1.32
C PHE A 55 9.23 -16.78 0.79
N GLY A 56 9.67 -16.85 -0.49
CA GLY A 56 10.02 -18.11 -1.15
C GLY A 56 8.83 -19.01 -1.51
N LYS A 57 7.60 -18.51 -1.48
CA LYS A 57 6.34 -19.21 -1.79
C LYS A 57 5.54 -18.47 -2.85
N ARG A 58 4.45 -19.06 -3.30
CA ARG A 58 3.51 -18.42 -4.22
C ARG A 58 2.41 -17.70 -3.45
N PHE A 59 1.86 -16.67 -4.07
CA PHE A 59 0.65 -16.02 -3.60
C PHE A 59 -0.33 -15.74 -4.76
N GLU A 60 -1.58 -15.56 -4.39
CA GLU A 60 -2.65 -14.99 -5.21
C GLU A 60 -3.27 -13.83 -4.44
N GLU A 61 -3.59 -12.76 -5.15
CA GLU A 61 -4.24 -11.58 -4.59
C GLU A 61 -5.30 -11.05 -5.55
N VAL A 62 -6.42 -10.58 -5.03
CA VAL A 62 -7.47 -9.95 -5.83
C VAL A 62 -7.95 -8.68 -5.15
N TRP A 63 -8.14 -7.61 -5.91
CA TRP A 63 -8.73 -6.36 -5.47
C TRP A 63 -9.98 -6.02 -6.27
N ASN A 64 -11.07 -5.69 -5.57
CA ASN A 64 -12.24 -5.10 -6.21
C ASN A 64 -11.96 -3.64 -6.60
N PRO A 65 -12.61 -3.12 -7.67
CA PRO A 65 -12.58 -1.70 -7.96
C PRO A 65 -13.12 -0.85 -6.81
N PRO A 66 -12.73 0.44 -6.71
CA PRO A 66 -13.27 1.36 -5.73
C PRO A 66 -14.80 1.41 -5.78
N SER A 67 -15.44 1.30 -4.62
CA SER A 67 -16.87 1.51 -4.45
C SER A 67 -17.23 1.80 -3.00
N ALA A 68 -18.22 2.67 -2.77
CA ALA A 68 -18.74 2.99 -1.44
C ALA A 68 -17.64 3.37 -0.42
N GLY A 69 -16.61 4.12 -0.84
CA GLY A 69 -15.52 4.61 0.01
C GLY A 69 -14.49 3.56 0.39
N SER A 70 -14.44 2.42 -0.32
CA SER A 70 -13.45 1.37 -0.05
C SER A 70 -13.08 0.53 -1.29
N MET A 71 -11.94 -0.15 -1.22
CA MET A 71 -11.56 -1.30 -2.05
C MET A 71 -11.36 -2.50 -1.12
N VAL A 72 -11.83 -3.68 -1.54
CA VAL A 72 -11.63 -4.93 -0.79
C VAL A 72 -10.59 -5.76 -1.50
N GLY A 73 -9.60 -6.24 -0.74
CA GLY A 73 -8.55 -7.15 -1.19
C GLY A 73 -8.60 -8.49 -0.46
N LEU A 74 -8.23 -9.54 -1.15
CA LEU A 74 -8.03 -10.88 -0.59
C LEU A 74 -6.65 -11.37 -1.02
N PHE A 75 -5.86 -11.84 -0.06
CA PHE A 75 -4.54 -12.41 -0.30
C PHE A 75 -4.45 -13.84 0.23
N LYS A 76 -3.72 -14.69 -0.46
CA LYS A 76 -3.46 -16.07 -0.08
C LYS A 76 -2.01 -16.42 -0.34
N LEU A 77 -1.24 -16.74 0.72
CA LEU A 77 0.12 -17.30 0.60
C LEU A 77 0.06 -18.81 0.70
N PHE A 78 0.75 -19.51 -0.19
CA PHE A 78 0.71 -20.97 -0.22
C PHE A 78 1.98 -21.60 -0.80
N ASP A 79 2.25 -22.82 -0.35
CA ASP A 79 3.19 -23.76 -0.95
C ASP A 79 2.39 -24.72 -1.85
N PRO A 80 2.73 -24.89 -3.14
CA PRO A 80 1.96 -25.77 -4.06
C PRO A 80 1.84 -27.23 -3.61
N VAL A 81 2.74 -27.68 -2.71
CA VAL A 81 2.77 -29.07 -2.22
C VAL A 81 2.15 -29.18 -0.83
N LYS A 82 2.41 -28.20 0.04
CA LYS A 82 2.02 -28.24 1.47
C LYS A 82 0.66 -27.59 1.74
N GLY A 83 0.16 -26.77 0.79
CA GLY A 83 -1.10 -26.05 0.92
C GLY A 83 -0.92 -24.61 1.41
N VAL A 84 -2.00 -24.04 1.94
CA VAL A 84 -2.06 -22.64 2.35
C VAL A 84 -1.33 -22.40 3.66
N ASP A 85 -0.53 -21.32 3.71
CA ASP A 85 0.08 -20.85 4.95
C ASP A 85 -0.86 -19.90 5.70
N PHE A 86 -1.39 -18.89 5.00
CA PHE A 86 -2.34 -17.93 5.56
C PHE A 86 -3.12 -17.19 4.48
N TYR A 87 -4.18 -16.51 4.92
CA TYR A 87 -4.96 -15.57 4.13
C TYR A 87 -4.93 -14.19 4.77
N GLU A 88 -5.18 -13.16 3.95
CA GLU A 88 -5.49 -11.81 4.43
C GLU A 88 -6.80 -11.32 3.82
N ILE A 89 -7.57 -10.61 4.64
CA ILE A 89 -8.64 -9.73 4.17
C ILE A 89 -8.12 -8.31 4.35
N MET A 90 -8.14 -7.55 3.26
CA MET A 90 -7.58 -6.21 3.19
C MET A 90 -8.64 -5.20 2.77
N LEU A 91 -8.56 -3.99 3.30
CA LEU A 91 -9.41 -2.87 2.90
C LEU A 91 -8.54 -1.63 2.68
N ILE A 92 -8.62 -1.02 1.50
CA ILE A 92 -8.19 0.37 1.37
C ILE A 92 -9.44 1.23 1.56
N VAL A 93 -9.39 2.13 2.55
CA VAL A 93 -10.53 2.96 2.95
C VAL A 93 -10.16 4.44 2.96
N GLU A 94 -11.14 5.28 2.61
CA GLU A 94 -11.04 6.72 2.79
C GLU A 94 -11.36 7.08 4.25
N GLN A 95 -10.36 7.64 4.94
CA GLN A 95 -10.49 8.08 6.33
C GLN A 95 -9.76 9.41 6.52
N GLU A 96 -10.42 10.40 7.15
CA GLU A 96 -9.81 11.70 7.47
C GLU A 96 -9.20 12.39 6.24
N SER A 97 -9.92 12.38 5.11
CA SER A 97 -9.49 12.92 3.81
C SER A 97 -8.22 12.26 3.24
N SER A 98 -7.86 11.08 3.68
CA SER A 98 -6.68 10.32 3.26
C SER A 98 -7.03 8.83 3.09
N LEU A 99 -6.03 7.98 2.79
CA LEU A 99 -6.22 6.55 2.66
C LEU A 99 -5.56 5.78 3.82
N SER A 100 -6.18 4.68 4.21
CA SER A 100 -5.61 3.66 5.10
C SER A 100 -5.77 2.28 4.48
N LEU A 101 -4.74 1.45 4.56
CA LEU A 101 -4.81 0.04 4.25
C LEU A 101 -4.92 -0.75 5.56
N LEU A 102 -6.07 -1.39 5.75
CA LEU A 102 -6.38 -2.24 6.90
C LEU A 102 -6.20 -3.69 6.50
N VAL A 103 -5.53 -4.48 7.35
CA VAL A 103 -5.24 -5.90 7.08
C VAL A 103 -5.62 -6.75 8.27
N LYS A 104 -6.26 -7.86 8.00
CA LYS A 104 -6.55 -8.90 8.98
C LYS A 104 -6.13 -10.25 8.44
N HIS A 105 -5.29 -10.97 9.21
CA HIS A 105 -4.71 -12.24 8.84
C HIS A 105 -5.54 -13.41 9.37
N PHE A 106 -5.48 -14.52 8.65
CA PHE A 106 -6.14 -15.77 9.03
C PHE A 106 -5.24 -16.96 8.75
N THR A 107 -5.22 -17.93 9.67
CA THR A 107 -4.59 -19.23 9.44
C THR A 107 -5.26 -19.97 8.27
N ALA A 108 -4.66 -21.08 7.81
CA ALA A 108 -5.27 -21.96 6.82
C ALA A 108 -6.66 -22.47 7.24
N ASP A 109 -6.90 -22.61 8.55
CA ASP A 109 -8.20 -23.02 9.11
C ASP A 109 -9.16 -21.85 9.34
N PHE A 110 -8.84 -20.67 8.78
CA PHE A 110 -9.65 -19.47 8.86
C PHE A 110 -9.82 -18.90 10.28
N VAL A 111 -8.83 -19.08 11.15
CA VAL A 111 -8.76 -18.48 12.48
C VAL A 111 -7.97 -17.18 12.40
N SER A 112 -8.54 -16.05 12.83
CA SER A 112 -7.86 -14.75 12.82
C SER A 112 -6.63 -14.74 13.75
N TRP A 113 -5.56 -14.10 13.32
CA TRP A 113 -4.37 -13.87 14.16
C TRP A 113 -4.61 -12.71 15.13
N GLU A 114 -5.27 -11.65 14.66
CA GLU A 114 -5.64 -10.51 15.48
C GLU A 114 -6.93 -10.82 16.25
N ASN A 115 -7.11 -10.16 17.41
CA ASN A 115 -8.38 -10.21 18.12
C ASN A 115 -9.51 -9.69 17.24
N LYS A 116 -10.76 -9.98 17.64
CA LYS A 116 -11.94 -9.64 16.86
C LYS A 116 -11.98 -8.18 16.43
N GLU A 117 -11.64 -7.25 17.33
CA GLU A 117 -11.70 -5.81 17.09
C GLU A 117 -10.39 -5.21 16.56
N ASP A 118 -9.30 -6.01 16.50
CA ASP A 118 -7.97 -5.55 16.10
C ASP A 118 -7.71 -5.81 14.60
N HIS A 119 -6.87 -4.99 14.00
CA HIS A 119 -6.35 -5.13 12.63
C HIS A 119 -5.03 -4.38 12.50
N ILE A 120 -4.24 -4.73 11.50
CA ILE A 120 -3.08 -3.91 11.12
C ILE A 120 -3.58 -2.72 10.32
N ASN A 121 -3.03 -1.53 10.60
CA ASN A 121 -3.38 -0.29 9.90
C ASN A 121 -2.14 0.38 9.33
N PHE A 122 -2.00 0.35 8.02
CA PHE A 122 -0.97 1.06 7.27
C PHE A 122 -1.53 2.40 6.79
N LYS A 123 -1.17 3.49 7.45
CA LYS A 123 -1.60 4.84 7.07
C LYS A 123 -0.83 5.35 5.86
N LEU A 124 -1.50 6.06 4.97
CA LEU A 124 -0.88 6.66 3.79
C LEU A 124 0.20 7.68 4.19
N VAL A 125 1.34 7.61 3.51
CA VAL A 125 2.50 8.50 3.66
C VAL A 125 2.65 9.39 2.44
N ALA A 126 2.55 8.82 1.23
CA ALA A 126 2.64 9.54 -0.04
C ALA A 126 1.97 8.75 -1.16
N ILE A 127 1.54 9.46 -2.20
CA ILE A 127 1.08 8.92 -3.47
C ILE A 127 1.87 9.61 -4.59
N GLU A 128 2.31 8.83 -5.56
CA GLU A 128 2.95 9.24 -6.79
C GLU A 128 2.17 8.63 -7.97
N ASP A 129 2.45 9.03 -9.21
CA ASP A 129 1.70 8.54 -10.39
C ASP A 129 1.75 7.00 -10.51
N ASP A 130 2.91 6.40 -10.21
CA ASP A 130 3.15 4.95 -10.29
C ASP A 130 3.55 4.33 -8.94
N ALA A 131 3.29 4.99 -7.82
CA ALA A 131 3.60 4.44 -6.50
C ALA A 131 2.64 4.89 -5.40
N ILE A 132 2.42 3.98 -4.45
CA ILE A 132 1.63 4.23 -3.24
C ILE A 132 2.50 3.85 -2.04
N HIS A 133 2.66 4.77 -1.11
CA HIS A 133 3.46 4.55 0.09
C HIS A 133 2.58 4.65 1.32
N PHE A 134 2.28 3.50 1.90
CA PHE A 134 1.77 3.41 3.26
C PHE A 134 2.93 3.29 4.25
N SER A 135 2.72 3.59 5.53
CA SER A 135 3.76 3.49 6.55
C SER A 135 4.22 2.05 6.76
N GLY A 136 5.36 1.68 6.18
CA GLY A 136 5.95 0.35 6.24
C GLY A 136 5.59 -0.57 5.06
N LEU A 137 4.77 -0.12 4.12
CA LEU A 137 4.39 -0.90 2.93
C LEU A 137 4.27 0.02 1.72
N SER A 138 4.97 -0.28 0.64
CA SER A 138 4.92 0.49 -0.60
C SER A 138 4.58 -0.40 -1.78
N PHE A 139 3.79 0.13 -2.71
CA PHE A 139 3.48 -0.50 -4.01
C PHE A 139 4.03 0.38 -5.12
N TYR A 140 4.66 -0.26 -6.11
CA TYR A 140 5.22 0.37 -7.30
C TYR A 140 4.60 -0.29 -8.53
N ARG A 141 3.90 0.48 -9.35
CA ARG A 141 3.38 0.05 -10.64
C ARG A 141 4.53 0.05 -11.65
N ILE A 142 4.91 -1.11 -12.14
CA ILE A 142 5.97 -1.27 -13.14
C ILE A 142 5.37 -1.19 -14.55
N SER A 143 4.17 -1.77 -14.72
CA SER A 143 3.38 -1.73 -15.95
C SER A 143 1.90 -2.02 -15.61
N ASP A 144 1.05 -2.13 -16.62
CA ASP A 144 -0.34 -2.54 -16.41
C ASP A 144 -0.46 -3.98 -15.88
N ASP A 145 0.54 -4.82 -16.13
CA ASP A 145 0.54 -6.24 -15.80
C ASP A 145 1.58 -6.62 -14.75
N GLU A 146 2.31 -5.66 -14.19
CA GLU A 146 3.33 -5.90 -13.18
C GLU A 146 3.36 -4.81 -12.12
N MET A 147 3.37 -5.21 -10.86
CA MET A 147 3.68 -4.33 -9.74
C MET A 147 4.61 -5.01 -8.75
N HIS A 148 5.36 -4.21 -8.00
CA HIS A 148 6.18 -4.68 -6.90
C HIS A 148 5.69 -4.07 -5.60
N ALA A 149 5.59 -4.86 -4.54
CA ALA A 149 5.38 -4.33 -3.20
C ALA A 149 6.61 -4.62 -2.33
N TYR A 150 6.83 -3.72 -1.37
CA TYR A 150 7.92 -3.83 -0.39
C TYR A 150 7.34 -3.65 1.00
N LEU A 151 7.54 -4.64 1.85
CA LEU A 151 7.05 -4.67 3.22
C LEU A 151 8.21 -4.59 4.20
N ALA A 152 8.22 -3.58 5.07
CA ALA A 152 9.17 -3.48 6.18
C ALA A 152 8.67 -4.30 7.37
N MET A 153 9.37 -5.36 7.67
CA MET A 153 9.07 -6.26 8.79
C MET A 153 10.01 -6.02 9.95
N ARG A 154 9.46 -5.87 11.16
CA ARG A 154 10.26 -5.83 12.38
C ARG A 154 10.58 -7.25 12.83
N MET A 155 11.85 -7.57 12.87
CA MET A 155 12.34 -8.86 13.31
C MET A 155 12.37 -8.96 14.85
N LYS A 156 12.55 -10.17 15.39
CA LYS A 156 12.62 -10.42 16.85
C LYS A 156 13.76 -9.66 17.55
N ASP A 157 14.87 -9.42 16.86
CA ASP A 157 16.01 -8.64 17.32
C ASP A 157 15.84 -7.12 17.16
N GLN A 158 14.62 -6.67 16.80
CA GLN A 158 14.24 -5.29 16.51
C GLN A 158 14.83 -4.71 15.23
N SER A 159 15.62 -5.44 14.46
CA SER A 159 16.04 -5.01 13.11
C SER A 159 14.84 -4.92 12.16
N LEU A 160 15.00 -4.14 11.09
CA LEU A 160 14.04 -4.10 9.99
C LEU A 160 14.57 -4.93 8.83
N LYS A 161 13.74 -5.82 8.32
CA LYS A 161 13.95 -6.55 7.07
C LYS A 161 12.92 -6.08 6.06
N GLU A 162 13.35 -5.80 4.83
CA GLU A 162 12.44 -5.56 3.72
C GLU A 162 12.19 -6.86 2.97
N GLU A 163 10.93 -7.16 2.72
CA GLU A 163 10.50 -8.25 1.87
C GLU A 163 9.90 -7.68 0.58
N GLN A 164 10.35 -8.18 -0.56
CA GLN A 164 9.82 -7.83 -1.86
C GLN A 164 8.79 -8.87 -2.30
N LEU A 165 7.64 -8.39 -2.76
CA LEU A 165 6.60 -9.16 -3.42
C LEU A 165 6.56 -8.73 -4.90
N ILE A 166 6.66 -9.67 -5.82
CA ILE A 166 6.58 -9.41 -7.26
C ILE A 166 5.26 -9.96 -7.76
N PHE A 167 4.42 -9.06 -8.28
CA PHE A 167 3.07 -9.34 -8.74
C PHE A 167 3.03 -9.33 -10.27
N LYS A 168 2.38 -10.31 -10.83
CA LYS A 168 1.98 -10.36 -12.23
C LYS A 168 0.47 -10.44 -12.31
N ARG A 169 -0.12 -9.73 -13.27
CA ARG A 169 -1.56 -9.79 -13.49
C ARG A 169 -1.95 -11.20 -13.93
N SER A 170 -2.93 -11.76 -13.24
CA SER A 170 -3.50 -13.07 -13.59
C SER A 170 -4.55 -12.89 -14.68
N PRO A 171 -4.65 -13.82 -15.65
CA PRO A 171 -5.66 -13.79 -16.71
C PRO A 171 -7.09 -13.76 -16.21
#